data_f76e485d4df17f5bf1ed61adc9940e01
#
_entry.id   f76e485d4df17f5bf1ed61adc9940e01
#
_cell.length_a   1.000
_cell.length_b   1.000
_cell.length_c   1.000
_cell.angle_alpha   90.00
_cell.angle_beta   90.00
_cell.angle_gamma   90.00
#
_symmetry.space_group_name_H-M   'P 1'
#
loop_
_entity.id
_entity.type
_entity.pdbx_description
1 polymer ?
#
loop_
_entity_poly.entity_id
_entity_poly.type
_entity_poly.pdbx_seq_one_letter_code
_entity_poly.pdbx_strand_id
1 'polypeptide(L)'
;GLDYQTEPSFFKALSAFGNLHDLVLIQPRGFAALAGLGIRSVRRAYLSGQLVDIGYLHHLRFHPDIRGGSFLLRGYRAFREVFADRPLPVTLTSILEENHYARQLLEAERAGGGMPVYQPVSRYLTALIPLSGPGRRWPQKYRLQQPGTLSHRMLQNSDLSSLVALFERAGRCNEGA
;
A
#
# COMPACT_ATOMS: atom_id res chain seq x y z
N GLY A 1 17.71 9.85 -4.14
CA GLY A 1 16.34 9.37 -3.87
C GLY A 1 16.19 7.94 -4.36
N LEU A 2 15.19 7.24 -3.84
CA LEU A 2 14.80 5.93 -4.37
C LEU A 2 13.87 6.15 -5.56
N ASP A 3 14.19 5.53 -6.69
CA ASP A 3 13.28 5.42 -7.82
C ASP A 3 12.59 4.06 -7.78
N TYR A 4 11.28 4.05 -7.96
CA TYR A 4 10.48 2.84 -7.95
C TYR A 4 9.93 2.59 -9.36
N GLN A 5 10.45 1.55 -10.00
CA GLN A 5 10.04 1.14 -11.34
C GLN A 5 9.24 -0.16 -11.24
N THR A 6 8.15 -0.23 -11.99
CA THR A 6 7.27 -1.41 -12.04
C THR A 6 7.46 -2.13 -13.37
N GLU A 7 8.30 -3.14 -13.35
CA GLU A 7 8.58 -4.00 -14.50
C GLU A 7 7.72 -5.28 -14.47
N PRO A 8 7.37 -5.83 -15.62
CA PRO A 8 7.53 -5.31 -16.99
C PRO A 8 6.42 -4.34 -17.37
N SER A 9 5.43 -4.10 -16.53
CA SER A 9 4.29 -3.23 -16.81
C SER A 9 3.65 -2.75 -15.52
N PHE A 10 3.33 -1.47 -15.46
CA PHE A 10 2.59 -0.86 -14.36
C PHE A 10 1.28 -1.61 -14.05
N PHE A 11 0.50 -1.92 -15.09
CA PHE A 11 -0.79 -2.61 -14.89
C PHE A 11 -0.63 -4.04 -14.36
N LYS A 12 0.41 -4.76 -14.78
CA LYS A 12 0.71 -6.09 -14.21
C LYS A 12 1.13 -5.99 -12.75
N ALA A 13 1.89 -4.97 -12.40
CA ALA A 13 2.32 -4.75 -11.02
C ALA A 13 1.15 -4.40 -10.08
N LEU A 14 0.05 -3.83 -10.58
CA LEU A 14 -1.14 -3.56 -9.76
C LEU A 14 -1.70 -4.83 -9.10
N SER A 15 -1.58 -5.99 -9.74
CA SER A 15 -2.05 -7.26 -9.16
C SER A 15 -1.42 -7.60 -7.80
N ALA A 16 -0.24 -7.04 -7.49
CA ALA A 16 0.39 -7.20 -6.17
C ALA A 16 -0.37 -6.44 -5.05
N PHE A 17 -1.17 -5.44 -5.42
CA PHE A 17 -1.93 -4.63 -4.47
C PHE A 17 -3.37 -5.14 -4.27
N GLY A 18 -3.87 -5.97 -5.16
CA GLY A 18 -5.23 -6.50 -5.08
C GLY A 18 -5.74 -7.05 -6.40
N ASN A 19 -6.99 -7.49 -6.41
CA ASN A 19 -7.62 -8.10 -7.59
C ASN A 19 -8.49 -7.13 -8.39
N LEU A 20 -8.82 -5.98 -7.81
CA LEU A 20 -9.66 -4.96 -8.39
C LEU A 20 -9.05 -3.60 -8.13
N HIS A 21 -9.08 -2.72 -9.12
CA HIS A 21 -8.43 -1.43 -9.07
C HIS A 21 -9.35 -0.32 -9.60
N ASP A 22 -9.58 0.69 -8.78
CA ASP A 22 -10.25 1.91 -9.18
C ASP A 22 -9.19 3.00 -9.36
N LEU A 23 -9.12 3.58 -10.55
CA LEU A 23 -8.15 4.61 -10.89
C LEU A 23 -8.87 5.96 -11.00
N VAL A 24 -8.42 6.94 -10.23
CA VAL A 24 -8.85 8.33 -10.35
C VAL A 24 -7.75 9.12 -11.04
N LEU A 25 -8.07 9.62 -12.21
CA LEU A 25 -7.16 10.43 -13.03
C LEU A 25 -7.63 11.89 -13.02
N ILE A 26 -6.69 12.81 -12.87
CA ILE A 26 -6.97 14.24 -12.89
C ILE A 26 -6.32 14.84 -14.13
N GLN A 27 -7.16 15.42 -14.98
CA GLN A 27 -6.74 16.17 -16.17
C GLN A 27 -7.45 17.53 -16.18
N PRO A 28 -6.79 18.60 -15.76
CA PRO A 28 -7.37 19.94 -15.82
C PRO A 28 -7.60 20.37 -17.28
N ARG A 29 -8.63 21.17 -17.50
CA ARG A 29 -8.86 21.78 -18.83
C ARG A 29 -7.64 22.62 -19.24
N GLY A 30 -7.19 22.45 -20.48
CA GLY A 30 -6.02 23.15 -21.01
C GLY A 30 -4.68 22.52 -20.61
N PHE A 31 -4.66 21.44 -19.87
CA PHE A 31 -3.45 20.69 -19.53
C PHE A 31 -3.34 19.46 -20.44
N ALA A 32 -2.28 19.38 -21.26
CA ALA A 32 -2.15 18.33 -22.28
C ALA A 32 -1.88 16.94 -21.69
N ALA A 33 -1.33 16.85 -20.48
CA ALA A 33 -0.97 15.61 -19.83
C ALA A 33 -1.84 15.31 -18.60
N LEU A 34 -1.76 14.09 -18.09
CA LEU A 34 -2.33 13.76 -16.78
C LEU A 34 -1.61 14.56 -15.69
N ALA A 35 -2.39 15.23 -14.87
CA ALA A 35 -1.89 16.10 -13.82
C ALA A 35 -1.95 15.46 -12.43
N GLY A 36 -2.71 14.38 -12.29
CA GLY A 36 -2.77 13.62 -11.04
C GLY A 36 -3.29 12.20 -11.24
N LEU A 37 -2.89 11.34 -10.32
CA LEU A 37 -3.29 9.93 -10.24
C LEU A 37 -3.48 9.54 -8.78
N GLY A 38 -4.52 8.77 -8.50
CA GLY A 38 -4.69 8.03 -7.26
C GLY A 38 -5.35 6.68 -7.56
N ILE A 39 -4.98 5.65 -6.83
CA ILE A 39 -5.49 4.29 -7.03
C ILE A 39 -6.03 3.74 -5.72
N ARG A 40 -7.21 3.11 -5.79
CA ARG A 40 -7.71 2.21 -4.76
C ARG A 40 -7.66 0.79 -5.28
N SER A 41 -6.87 -0.07 -4.63
CA SER A 41 -6.90 -1.51 -4.88
C SER A 41 -7.70 -2.22 -3.79
N VAL A 42 -8.45 -3.25 -4.18
CA VAL A 42 -9.25 -4.07 -3.26
C VAL A 42 -8.62 -5.45 -3.15
N ARG A 43 -8.42 -5.90 -1.93
CA ARG A 43 -7.88 -7.23 -1.64
C ARG A 43 -8.56 -7.83 -0.42
N ARG A 44 -8.54 -9.15 -0.32
CA ARG A 44 -8.96 -9.86 0.88
C ARG A 44 -7.92 -9.74 1.99
N ALA A 45 -8.39 -9.49 3.21
CA ALA A 45 -7.58 -9.48 4.41
C ALA A 45 -8.43 -9.93 5.62
N TYR A 46 -7.76 -10.33 6.68
CA TYR A 46 -8.42 -10.57 7.95
C TYR A 46 -8.61 -9.25 8.70
N LEU A 47 -9.82 -8.99 9.16
CA LEU A 47 -10.18 -7.90 10.04
C LEU A 47 -11.01 -8.49 11.18
N SER A 48 -10.51 -8.39 12.40
CA SER A 48 -11.14 -9.00 13.60
C SER A 48 -11.48 -10.48 13.38
N GLY A 49 -10.51 -11.27 12.87
CA GLY A 49 -10.65 -12.70 12.60
C GLY A 49 -11.56 -13.07 11.43
N GLN A 50 -12.17 -12.09 10.77
CA GLN A 50 -13.06 -12.32 9.63
C GLN A 50 -12.36 -11.96 8.31
N LEU A 51 -12.54 -12.80 7.30
CA LEU A 51 -12.03 -12.56 5.96
C LEU A 51 -12.97 -11.58 5.23
N VAL A 52 -12.49 -10.37 5.00
CA VAL A 52 -13.24 -9.28 4.36
C VAL A 52 -12.45 -8.65 3.22
N ASP A 53 -13.13 -7.96 2.34
CA ASP A 53 -12.48 -7.11 1.36
C ASP A 53 -12.12 -5.78 1.99
N ILE A 54 -10.87 -5.37 1.85
CA ILE A 54 -10.34 -4.07 2.29
C ILE A 54 -9.79 -3.28 1.11
N GLY A 55 -9.85 -1.96 1.23
CA GLY A 55 -9.24 -1.04 0.27
C GLY A 55 -7.80 -0.71 0.63
N TYR A 56 -6.97 -0.45 -0.37
CA TYR A 56 -5.65 0.13 -0.20
C TYR A 56 -5.47 1.30 -1.16
N LEU A 57 -5.34 2.52 -0.62
CA LEU A 57 -5.05 3.73 -1.40
C LEU A 57 -3.55 3.86 -1.59
N HIS A 58 -3.13 4.00 -2.83
CA HIS A 58 -1.72 4.10 -3.21
C HIS A 58 -1.52 4.93 -4.47
N HIS A 59 -0.27 5.18 -4.84
CA HIS A 59 0.11 5.95 -6.04
C HIS A 59 -0.55 7.34 -6.11
N LEU A 60 -0.79 8.00 -4.98
CA LEU A 60 -1.25 9.38 -4.99
C LEU A 60 -0.11 10.28 -5.47
N ARG A 61 -0.24 10.78 -6.69
CA ARG A 61 0.77 11.61 -7.34
C ARG A 61 0.12 12.79 -8.06
N PHE A 62 0.79 13.93 -8.00
CA PHE A 62 0.40 15.14 -8.72
C PHE A 62 1.59 15.70 -9.48
N HIS A 63 1.32 16.27 -10.64
CA HIS A 63 2.32 17.05 -11.37
C HIS A 63 2.81 18.21 -10.49
N PRO A 64 4.11 18.54 -10.51
CA PRO A 64 4.65 19.60 -9.66
C PRO A 64 3.91 20.93 -9.79
N ASP A 65 3.52 21.31 -11.00
CA ASP A 65 2.88 22.59 -11.30
C ASP A 65 1.45 22.71 -10.75
N ILE A 66 0.84 21.58 -10.35
CA ILE A 66 -0.52 21.57 -9.79
C ILE A 66 -0.56 21.06 -8.35
N ARG A 67 0.57 20.96 -7.69
CA ARG A 67 0.64 20.59 -6.29
C ARG A 67 -0.09 21.61 -5.42
N GLY A 68 -0.97 21.11 -4.56
CA GLY A 68 -1.78 21.95 -3.67
C GLY A 68 -3.14 22.30 -4.23
N GLY A 69 -3.84 23.20 -3.56
CA GLY A 69 -5.14 23.71 -3.97
C GLY A 69 -6.27 22.69 -3.97
N SER A 70 -7.24 22.90 -4.86
CA SER A 70 -8.48 22.11 -4.91
C SER A 70 -8.35 20.74 -5.59
N PHE A 71 -7.22 20.42 -6.22
CA PHE A 71 -7.08 19.18 -7.01
C PHE A 71 -7.10 17.93 -6.15
N LEU A 72 -6.44 17.94 -4.99
CA LEU A 72 -6.51 16.85 -4.05
C LEU A 72 -7.95 16.62 -3.59
N LEU A 73 -8.64 17.71 -3.21
CA LEU A 73 -10.02 17.64 -2.76
C LEU A 73 -10.95 17.10 -3.86
N ARG A 74 -10.75 17.50 -5.11
CA ARG A 74 -11.50 16.98 -6.26
C ARG A 74 -11.22 15.49 -6.46
N GLY A 75 -9.98 15.06 -6.34
CA GLY A 75 -9.60 13.64 -6.39
C GLY A 75 -10.33 12.83 -5.32
N TYR A 76 -10.38 13.31 -4.08
CA TYR A 76 -11.11 12.64 -3.01
C TYR A 76 -12.63 12.66 -3.19
N ARG A 77 -13.19 13.70 -3.82
CA ARG A 77 -14.61 13.68 -4.20
C ARG A 77 -14.91 12.58 -5.21
N ALA A 78 -14.05 12.40 -6.24
CA ALA A 78 -14.19 11.31 -7.19
C ALA A 78 -14.04 9.93 -6.48
N PHE A 79 -13.08 9.78 -5.59
CA PHE A 79 -12.98 8.56 -4.79
C PHE A 79 -14.21 8.29 -3.92
N ARG A 80 -14.87 9.34 -3.42
CA ARG A 80 -16.12 9.18 -2.63
C ARG A 80 -17.23 8.55 -3.45
N GLU A 81 -17.39 8.92 -4.72
CA GLU A 81 -18.33 8.29 -5.64
C GLU A 81 -17.99 6.81 -5.80
N VAL A 82 -16.72 6.50 -6.09
CA VAL A 82 -16.22 5.12 -6.18
C VAL A 82 -16.43 4.35 -4.85
N PHE A 83 -16.28 4.99 -3.70
CA PHE A 83 -16.50 4.36 -2.40
C PHE A 83 -17.97 4.11 -2.12
N ALA A 84 -18.86 4.99 -2.59
CA ALA A 84 -20.29 4.81 -2.46
C ALA A 84 -20.80 3.63 -3.29
N ASP A 85 -20.28 3.46 -4.51
CA ASP A 85 -20.62 2.33 -5.38
C ASP A 85 -20.13 0.99 -4.82
N ARG A 86 -19.01 1.00 -4.10
CA ARG A 86 -18.43 -0.19 -3.48
C ARG A 86 -17.91 0.16 -2.08
N PRO A 87 -18.79 0.14 -1.08
CA PRO A 87 -18.40 0.38 0.30
C PRO A 87 -17.51 -0.77 0.82
N LEU A 88 -16.47 -0.42 1.56
CA LEU A 88 -15.56 -1.34 2.21
C LEU A 88 -15.49 -0.99 3.71
N PRO A 89 -15.31 -1.98 4.58
CA PRO A 89 -15.27 -1.74 6.03
C PRO A 89 -14.10 -0.84 6.42
N VAL A 90 -12.97 -0.97 5.71
CA VAL A 90 -11.78 -0.18 5.94
C VAL A 90 -11.01 0.05 4.64
N THR A 91 -10.37 1.21 4.54
CA THR A 91 -9.41 1.51 3.49
C THR A 91 -8.13 2.02 4.14
N LEU A 92 -7.02 1.35 3.83
CA LEU A 92 -5.70 1.66 4.37
C LEU A 92 -4.88 2.48 3.36
N THR A 93 -3.89 3.19 3.87
CA THR A 93 -2.82 3.77 3.08
C THR A 93 -1.53 3.75 3.90
N SER A 94 -0.38 3.78 3.25
CA SER A 94 0.90 3.94 3.91
C SER A 94 1.58 5.22 3.45
N ILE A 95 2.16 5.93 4.41
CA ILE A 95 2.85 7.19 4.17
C ILE A 95 4.26 7.06 4.76
N LEU A 96 5.28 7.41 3.97
CA LEU A 96 6.65 7.46 4.47
C LEU A 96 6.76 8.50 5.59
N GLU A 97 7.46 8.19 6.66
CA GLU A 97 7.59 9.06 7.82
C GLU A 97 8.22 10.42 7.46
N GLU A 98 9.17 10.42 6.53
CA GLU A 98 9.83 11.61 6.02
C GLU A 98 8.98 12.44 5.06
N ASN A 99 7.85 11.92 4.60
CA ASN A 99 6.93 12.67 3.74
C ASN A 99 6.02 13.58 4.56
N HIS A 100 6.64 14.59 5.19
CA HIS A 100 5.95 15.56 6.05
C HIS A 100 4.82 16.28 5.34
N TYR A 101 4.97 16.55 4.04
CA TYR A 101 3.90 17.19 3.26
C TYR A 101 2.64 16.32 3.17
N ALA A 102 2.80 15.05 2.81
CA ALA A 102 1.65 14.14 2.73
C ALA A 102 1.01 13.93 4.11
N ARG A 103 1.82 13.81 5.16
CA ARG A 103 1.34 13.67 6.54
C ARG A 103 0.52 14.88 6.97
N GLN A 104 1.07 16.08 6.86
CA GLN A 104 0.36 17.32 7.18
C GLN A 104 -0.95 17.48 6.40
N LEU A 105 -0.97 17.01 5.15
CA LEU A 105 -2.13 17.13 4.28
C LEU A 105 -3.22 16.12 4.61
N LEU A 106 -2.87 14.88 4.91
CA LEU A 106 -3.80 13.77 5.09
C LEU A 106 -4.18 13.56 6.56
N GLU A 107 -3.26 13.78 7.50
CA GLU A 107 -3.51 13.64 8.94
C GLU A 107 -4.17 14.89 9.56
N ALA A 108 -4.23 16.02 8.83
CA ALA A 108 -4.88 17.23 9.34
C ALA A 108 -6.39 17.03 9.53
N GLU A 109 -6.88 17.24 10.73
CA GLU A 109 -8.30 17.32 11.00
C GLU A 109 -8.90 18.54 10.28
N ARG A 110 -9.55 18.29 9.15
CA ARG A 110 -10.24 19.32 8.38
C ARG A 110 -11.75 19.13 8.51
N ALA A 111 -12.34 19.79 9.47
CA ALA A 111 -13.78 19.85 9.59
C ALA A 111 -14.39 20.39 8.28
N GLY A 112 -15.25 19.59 7.62
CA GLY A 112 -16.08 20.03 6.51
C GLY A 112 -15.48 20.03 5.11
N GLY A 113 -14.21 19.66 4.92
CA GLY A 113 -13.52 19.77 3.62
C GLY A 113 -13.82 18.69 2.58
N GLY A 114 -14.59 17.66 2.91
CA GLY A 114 -14.85 16.54 2.01
C GLY A 114 -13.67 15.57 1.83
N MET A 115 -12.63 15.72 2.64
CA MET A 115 -11.54 14.76 2.82
C MET A 115 -11.97 13.65 3.79
N PRO A 116 -11.54 12.41 3.59
CA PRO A 116 -11.72 11.37 4.60
C PRO A 116 -10.88 11.69 5.85
N VAL A 117 -11.34 11.24 7.00
CA VAL A 117 -10.57 11.31 8.24
C VAL A 117 -9.58 10.15 8.24
N TYR A 118 -8.31 10.45 8.33
CA TYR A 118 -7.24 9.46 8.46
C TYR A 118 -6.92 9.22 9.93
N GLN A 119 -6.90 7.96 10.32
CA GLN A 119 -6.49 7.55 11.66
C GLN A 119 -5.18 6.77 11.56
N PRO A 120 -4.13 7.17 12.29
CA PRO A 120 -2.89 6.39 12.34
C PRO A 120 -3.17 5.07 13.08
N VAL A 121 -2.84 3.96 12.43
CA VAL A 121 -3.07 2.62 12.97
C VAL A 121 -1.78 2.07 13.58
N SER A 122 -0.69 2.09 12.84
CA SER A 122 0.59 1.56 13.30
C SER A 122 1.77 2.12 12.49
N ARG A 123 2.98 1.89 13.00
CA ARG A 123 4.23 2.15 12.27
C ARG A 123 4.87 0.83 11.91
N TYR A 124 5.49 0.75 10.74
CA TYR A 124 6.27 -0.40 10.30
C TYR A 124 7.58 0.05 9.68
N LEU A 125 8.59 -0.81 9.75
CA LEU A 125 9.88 -0.57 9.14
C LEU A 125 9.96 -1.31 7.82
N THR A 126 10.36 -0.60 6.77
CA THR A 126 10.69 -1.22 5.49
C THR A 126 12.19 -1.43 5.41
N ALA A 127 12.62 -2.69 5.32
CA ALA A 127 14.01 -3.03 5.10
C ALA A 127 14.29 -3.22 3.61
N LEU A 128 15.28 -2.49 3.09
CA LEU A 128 15.80 -2.72 1.74
C LEU A 128 16.90 -3.76 1.81
N ILE A 129 16.69 -4.88 1.12
CA ILE A 129 17.64 -5.97 1.04
C ILE A 129 18.27 -5.93 -0.36
N PRO A 130 19.50 -5.44 -0.51
CA PRO A 130 20.17 -5.50 -1.81
C PRO A 130 20.50 -6.95 -2.16
N LEU A 131 19.98 -7.40 -3.29
CA LEU A 131 20.16 -8.78 -3.78
C LEU A 131 21.44 -8.97 -4.57
N SER A 132 22.10 -7.88 -4.97
CA SER A 132 23.35 -7.88 -5.75
C SER A 132 24.39 -6.95 -5.14
N GLY A 133 25.67 -7.33 -5.26
CA GLY A 133 26.81 -6.54 -4.82
C GLY A 133 27.91 -7.40 -4.20
N PRO A 134 29.22 -7.05 -4.40
CA PRO A 134 30.32 -7.82 -3.86
C PRO A 134 30.35 -7.75 -2.33
N GLY A 135 30.36 -8.91 -1.68
CA GLY A 135 30.86 -9.06 -0.31
C GLY A 135 30.02 -8.53 0.83
N ARG A 136 28.72 -8.26 0.66
CA ARG A 136 27.88 -7.83 1.79
C ARG A 136 27.59 -8.99 2.74
N ARG A 137 28.38 -9.07 3.78
CA ARG A 137 28.05 -9.90 4.96
C ARG A 137 26.91 -9.22 5.73
N TRP A 138 25.86 -9.97 6.04
CA TRP A 138 24.83 -9.51 6.96
C TRP A 138 25.48 -9.10 8.28
N PRO A 139 25.09 -7.95 8.87
CA PRO A 139 25.56 -7.57 10.19
C PRO A 139 25.30 -8.69 11.18
N GLN A 140 26.29 -8.97 12.03
CA GLN A 140 26.26 -10.10 12.98
C GLN A 140 25.01 -10.09 13.89
N LYS A 141 24.47 -8.91 14.17
CA LYS A 141 23.24 -8.74 14.97
C LYS A 141 21.97 -9.34 14.34
N TYR A 142 21.98 -9.62 13.03
CA TYR A 142 20.85 -10.28 12.36
C TYR A 142 21.09 -11.77 12.13
N ARG A 143 22.21 -12.32 12.62
CA ARG A 143 22.40 -13.77 12.61
C ARG A 143 21.45 -14.36 13.66
N LEU A 144 20.67 -15.36 13.25
CA LEU A 144 19.87 -16.14 14.16
C LEU A 144 20.76 -16.70 15.27
N GLN A 145 20.42 -16.45 16.53
CA GLN A 145 21.21 -16.84 17.69
C GLN A 145 21.25 -18.35 17.94
N GLN A 146 20.43 -19.12 17.25
CA GLN A 146 20.44 -20.56 17.33
C GLN A 146 20.71 -21.18 15.96
N PRO A 147 21.70 -22.07 15.84
CA PRO A 147 21.93 -22.87 14.66
C PRO A 147 20.87 -23.99 14.59
N GLY A 148 19.64 -23.63 14.28
CA GLY A 148 18.71 -24.62 13.75
C GLY A 148 19.14 -24.96 12.33
N THR A 149 18.98 -26.21 11.94
CA THR A 149 19.23 -26.64 10.57
C THR A 149 18.16 -26.02 9.67
N LEU A 150 18.40 -24.76 9.22
CA LEU A 150 17.56 -24.14 8.22
C LEU A 150 17.97 -24.71 6.85
N SER A 151 17.09 -25.48 6.26
CA SER A 151 17.18 -25.89 4.87
C SER A 151 16.34 -24.95 4.02
N HIS A 152 16.80 -24.61 2.83
CA HIS A 152 16.04 -23.85 1.85
C HIS A 152 15.94 -24.65 0.55
N ARG A 153 14.81 -24.54 -0.11
CA ARG A 153 14.57 -25.10 -1.43
C ARG A 153 13.61 -24.21 -2.21
N MET A 154 13.55 -24.39 -3.50
CA MET A 154 12.54 -23.73 -4.31
C MET A 154 11.14 -24.20 -3.93
N LEU A 155 10.20 -23.25 -3.90
CA LEU A 155 8.78 -23.53 -3.66
C LEU A 155 8.23 -24.45 -4.76
N GLN A 156 7.49 -25.45 -4.36
CA GLN A 156 6.78 -26.38 -5.26
C GLN A 156 5.27 -26.18 -5.13
N ASN A 157 4.51 -26.58 -6.15
CA ASN A 157 3.04 -26.49 -6.11
C ASN A 157 2.42 -27.28 -4.93
N SER A 158 3.07 -28.35 -4.51
CA SER A 158 2.66 -29.13 -3.32
C SER A 158 2.74 -28.35 -2.01
N ASP A 159 3.51 -27.27 -1.95
CA ASP A 159 3.68 -26.48 -0.73
C ASP A 159 2.57 -25.42 -0.56
N LEU A 160 1.85 -25.09 -1.63
CA LEU A 160 0.91 -23.97 -1.66
C LEU A 160 -0.19 -24.12 -0.60
N SER A 161 -0.76 -25.32 -0.43
CA SER A 161 -1.80 -25.57 0.59
C SER A 161 -1.28 -25.32 2.01
N SER A 162 -0.06 -25.77 2.30
CA SER A 162 0.57 -25.57 3.60
C SER A 162 0.90 -24.10 3.87
N LEU A 163 1.33 -23.37 2.84
CA LEU A 163 1.57 -21.92 2.93
C LEU A 163 0.28 -21.15 3.16
N VAL A 164 -0.77 -21.44 2.41
CA VAL A 164 -2.08 -20.81 2.60
C VAL A 164 -2.56 -21.04 4.03
N ALA A 165 -2.52 -22.30 4.53
CA ALA A 165 -2.92 -22.62 5.90
C ALA A 165 -2.06 -21.91 6.96
N LEU A 166 -0.76 -21.69 6.68
CA LEU A 166 0.12 -20.92 7.58
C LEU A 166 -0.30 -19.45 7.65
N PHE A 167 -0.52 -18.82 6.49
CA PHE A 167 -0.92 -17.41 6.43
C PHE A 167 -2.31 -17.18 7.03
N GLU A 168 -3.26 -18.07 6.79
CA GLU A 168 -4.59 -18.00 7.41
C GLU A 168 -4.53 -18.11 8.92
N ARG A 169 -3.70 -19.02 9.46
CA ARG A 169 -3.45 -19.13 10.90
C ARG A 169 -2.83 -17.88 11.48
N ALA A 170 -1.78 -17.37 10.83
CA ALA A 170 -1.11 -16.15 11.27
C ALA A 170 -2.06 -14.93 11.24
N GLY A 171 -2.89 -14.80 10.20
CA GLY A 171 -3.90 -13.75 10.10
C GLY A 171 -4.95 -13.79 11.20
N ARG A 172 -5.33 -14.98 11.67
CA ARG A 172 -6.28 -15.14 12.79
C ARG A 172 -5.66 -14.91 14.17
N CYS A 173 -4.35 -15.15 14.31
CA CYS A 173 -3.67 -15.07 15.60
C CYS A 173 -3.13 -13.67 15.93
N ASN A 174 -2.93 -12.79 14.95
CA ASN A 174 -2.32 -11.47 15.16
C ASN A 174 -3.26 -10.41 15.74
N GLU A 175 -4.45 -10.78 16.15
CA GLU A 175 -5.47 -9.84 16.65
C GLU A 175 -5.64 -9.85 18.17
N GLY A 176 -4.81 -10.59 18.88
CA GLY A 176 -4.89 -10.75 20.35
C GLY A 176 -3.68 -10.22 21.12
N ALA A 177 -2.82 -9.40 20.53
CA ALA A 177 -1.65 -8.82 21.19
C ALA A 177 -1.72 -7.30 21.24
#